data_9485558b9edb3f7aa5f408e65c29ff95
#
_entry.id   9485558b9edb3f7aa5f408e65c29ff95
#
_cell.length_a   1.000
_cell.length_b   1.000
_cell.length_c   1.000
_cell.angle_alpha   90.00
_cell.angle_beta   90.00
_cell.angle_gamma   90.00
#
_symmetry.space_group_name_H-M   'P 1'
#
loop_
_entity.id
_entity.type
_entity.pdbx_description
1 polymer ?
#
loop_
_entity_poly.entity_id
_entity_poly.type
_entity_poly.pdbx_seq_one_letter_code
_entity_poly.pdbx_strand_id
1 'polypeptide(L)'
;MENTTSAASPITGHTGLICLLGSPCAHSVSPMMHNASFEALGLDYRYLAFDVNEEALPTAVAGLKVLGARGFNLTMPDKNLMVSLCDELSTAARIIGAVNTVVNEDGRLVGHNTDGIGYMQSVKDAGYDIIGKKMTLLGAGGAATAILVQAALDGLKEISVFVRPTSRFYDRLIHTVDELTKITDCKIKICDFSDAELLKQELADSAILTNGTSVGMAPHEDTCPVPEDLVFPDGLIVSDIIYNPRETRLLSMAKHQGNPFFNGSYMLLYQGAEAFRLWTGKEMPVEQIKREFFSR
;
A
#
# COMPACT_ATOMS: atom_id res chain seq x y z
N MET A 1 -14.69 34.16 16.92
CA MET A 1 -14.20 32.79 16.76
C MET A 1 -12.70 32.88 16.89
N GLU A 2 -12.19 32.54 18.07
CA GLU A 2 -10.76 32.57 18.37
C GLU A 2 -10.07 31.44 17.56
N ASN A 3 -9.18 31.84 16.66
CA ASN A 3 -8.24 30.95 16.02
C ASN A 3 -7.23 30.48 17.08
N THR A 4 -7.58 29.43 17.81
CA THR A 4 -6.61 28.70 18.62
C THR A 4 -5.73 27.91 17.64
N THR A 5 -4.68 28.54 17.12
CA THR A 5 -3.52 27.82 16.59
C THR A 5 -2.97 27.02 17.77
N SER A 6 -3.28 25.72 17.82
CA SER A 6 -2.64 24.81 18.76
C SER A 6 -1.13 24.94 18.54
N ALA A 7 -0.43 25.46 19.56
CA ALA A 7 1.02 25.50 19.48
C ALA A 7 1.53 24.06 19.48
N ALA A 8 2.31 23.69 18.47
CA ALA A 8 2.91 22.37 18.38
C ALA A 8 3.62 22.02 19.71
N SER A 9 3.40 20.81 20.21
CA SER A 9 4.05 20.36 21.45
C SER A 9 5.57 20.58 21.36
N PRO A 10 6.21 21.11 22.40
CA PRO A 10 7.66 21.40 22.36
C PRO A 10 8.45 20.11 22.17
N ILE A 11 9.52 20.17 21.36
CA ILE A 11 10.47 19.08 21.25
C ILE A 11 11.38 19.08 22.48
N THR A 12 11.48 17.94 23.15
CA THR A 12 12.28 17.75 24.38
C THR A 12 13.24 16.56 24.22
N GLY A 13 14.05 16.26 25.22
CA GLY A 13 14.87 15.04 25.26
C GLY A 13 14.08 13.74 25.37
N HIS A 14 12.76 13.80 25.57
CA HIS A 14 11.87 12.64 25.62
C HIS A 14 11.12 12.41 24.31
N THR A 15 11.15 13.37 23.38
CA THR A 15 10.43 13.27 22.11
C THR A 15 10.94 12.10 21.28
N GLY A 16 10.07 11.13 20.99
CA GLY A 16 10.40 9.96 20.22
C GLY A 16 10.58 10.24 18.72
N LEU A 17 11.52 9.58 18.08
CA LEU A 17 11.77 9.67 16.63
C LEU A 17 11.06 8.54 15.89
N ILE A 18 10.36 8.92 14.82
CA ILE A 18 9.86 8.04 13.76
C ILE A 18 10.24 8.68 12.44
N CYS A 19 10.53 7.89 11.38
CA CYS A 19 10.96 8.49 10.13
C CYS A 19 10.57 7.66 8.89
N LEU A 20 10.78 8.26 7.71
CA LEU A 20 10.76 7.63 6.41
C LEU A 20 12.19 7.58 5.87
N LEU A 21 12.59 6.42 5.36
CA LEU A 21 13.81 6.24 4.56
C LEU A 21 13.44 5.91 3.11
N GLY A 22 14.19 6.44 2.16
CA GLY A 22 14.03 6.18 0.71
C GLY A 22 14.60 7.29 -0.14
N SER A 23 14.73 7.08 -1.45
CA SER A 23 15.34 8.06 -2.36
C SER A 23 14.68 8.05 -3.74
N PRO A 24 14.06 9.20 -4.18
CA PRO A 24 13.81 10.43 -3.43
C PRO A 24 12.59 10.32 -2.51
N CYS A 25 12.60 11.00 -1.37
CA CYS A 25 11.48 10.99 -0.42
C CYS A 25 10.89 12.39 -0.09
N ALA A 26 11.44 13.46 -0.63
CA ALA A 26 11.06 14.84 -0.32
C ALA A 26 9.58 15.19 -0.65
N HIS A 27 8.96 14.46 -1.59
CA HIS A 27 7.56 14.64 -2.00
C HIS A 27 6.56 13.88 -1.12
N SER A 28 7.02 13.14 -0.11
CA SER A 28 6.17 12.30 0.72
C SER A 28 5.23 13.13 1.60
N VAL A 29 3.96 12.71 1.66
CA VAL A 29 2.94 13.29 2.55
C VAL A 29 3.00 12.69 3.96
N SER A 30 3.76 11.61 4.16
CA SER A 30 3.82 10.90 5.45
C SER A 30 4.24 11.79 6.62
N PRO A 31 5.23 12.70 6.49
CA PRO A 31 5.59 13.59 7.60
C PRO A 31 4.43 14.49 8.06
N MET A 32 3.66 15.05 7.11
CA MET A 32 2.50 15.88 7.45
C MET A 32 1.42 15.08 8.15
N MET A 33 1.07 13.93 7.58
CA MET A 33 0.02 13.05 8.07
C MET A 33 0.32 12.52 9.50
N HIS A 34 1.51 12.00 9.71
CA HIS A 34 1.88 11.43 11.02
C HIS A 34 2.04 12.51 12.10
N ASN A 35 2.69 13.64 11.79
CA ASN A 35 2.87 14.72 12.77
C ASN A 35 1.53 15.34 13.17
N ALA A 36 0.60 15.57 12.21
CA ALA A 36 -0.75 16.02 12.55
C ALA A 36 -1.49 15.02 13.44
N SER A 37 -1.30 13.71 13.20
CA SER A 37 -1.90 12.67 14.04
C SER A 37 -1.29 12.61 15.44
N PHE A 38 0.02 12.78 15.58
CA PHE A 38 0.67 12.87 16.91
C PHE A 38 0.16 14.08 17.69
N GLU A 39 0.05 15.23 17.04
CA GLU A 39 -0.47 16.45 17.66
C GLU A 39 -1.92 16.27 18.11
N ALA A 40 -2.79 15.75 17.23
CA ALA A 40 -4.21 15.52 17.53
C ALA A 40 -4.43 14.58 18.73
N LEU A 41 -3.51 13.64 18.96
CA LEU A 41 -3.59 12.65 20.05
C LEU A 41 -2.69 12.97 21.24
N GLY A 42 -1.99 14.11 21.22
CA GLY A 42 -1.08 14.51 22.30
C GLY A 42 0.10 13.55 22.49
N LEU A 43 0.58 12.93 21.42
CA LEU A 43 1.71 11.99 21.43
C LEU A 43 3.03 12.71 21.22
N ASP A 44 4.01 12.48 22.08
CA ASP A 44 5.33 13.13 22.01
C ASP A 44 6.25 12.38 21.05
N TYR A 45 5.90 12.43 19.75
CA TYR A 45 6.68 11.89 18.64
C TYR A 45 6.88 12.95 17.54
N ARG A 46 7.95 12.78 16.76
CA ARG A 46 8.16 13.53 15.52
C ARG A 46 8.50 12.56 14.39
N TYR A 47 7.87 12.82 13.25
CA TYR A 47 8.11 12.07 12.02
C TYR A 47 8.88 12.94 11.03
N LEU A 48 10.03 12.44 10.57
CA LEU A 48 10.90 13.09 9.60
C LEU A 48 11.07 12.20 8.37
N ALA A 49 11.56 12.76 7.26
CA ALA A 49 11.92 11.99 6.07
C ALA A 49 13.40 12.22 5.76
N PHE A 50 14.11 11.14 5.45
CA PHE A 50 15.53 11.15 5.12
C PHE A 50 15.76 10.50 3.77
N ASP A 51 16.46 11.21 2.89
CA ASP A 51 16.88 10.70 1.59
C ASP A 51 18.02 9.70 1.79
N VAL A 52 17.70 8.42 1.72
CA VAL A 52 18.60 7.29 1.95
C VAL A 52 18.44 6.33 0.77
N ASN A 53 19.55 5.94 0.15
CA ASN A 53 19.60 4.94 -0.90
C ASN A 53 19.98 3.56 -0.35
N GLU A 54 19.90 2.52 -1.18
CA GLU A 54 20.23 1.14 -0.78
C GLU A 54 21.63 0.98 -0.21
N GLU A 55 22.62 1.72 -0.70
CA GLU A 55 24.00 1.64 -0.21
C GLU A 55 24.13 2.15 1.23
N ALA A 56 23.44 3.25 1.54
CA ALA A 56 23.48 3.89 2.86
C ALA A 56 22.51 3.24 3.87
N LEU A 57 21.53 2.46 3.39
CA LEU A 57 20.45 1.92 4.22
C LEU A 57 20.95 1.13 5.44
N PRO A 58 21.91 0.19 5.33
CA PRO A 58 22.38 -0.58 6.51
C PRO A 58 22.95 0.32 7.60
N THR A 59 23.68 1.38 7.23
CA THR A 59 24.25 2.35 8.17
C THR A 59 23.15 3.19 8.83
N ALA A 60 22.18 3.66 8.04
CA ALA A 60 21.04 4.43 8.55
C ALA A 60 20.22 3.62 9.53
N VAL A 61 19.92 2.35 9.22
CA VAL A 61 19.17 1.43 10.09
C VAL A 61 19.93 1.17 11.40
N ALA A 62 21.24 0.91 11.33
CA ALA A 62 22.06 0.74 12.53
C ALA A 62 22.06 2.00 13.40
N GLY A 63 22.13 3.18 12.78
CA GLY A 63 22.04 4.46 13.47
C GLY A 63 20.69 4.65 14.19
N LEU A 64 19.57 4.42 13.50
CA LEU A 64 18.24 4.52 14.06
C LEU A 64 18.01 3.55 15.24
N LYS A 65 18.56 2.33 15.13
CA LYS A 65 18.52 1.33 16.20
C LYS A 65 19.25 1.85 17.46
N VAL A 66 20.46 2.39 17.32
CA VAL A 66 21.26 2.94 18.42
C VAL A 66 20.64 4.21 19.02
N LEU A 67 20.04 5.07 18.19
CA LEU A 67 19.35 6.28 18.60
C LEU A 67 18.01 5.99 19.29
N GLY A 68 17.55 4.73 19.34
CA GLY A 68 16.29 4.36 19.95
C GLY A 68 15.06 4.89 19.20
N ALA A 69 15.18 5.08 17.86
CA ALA A 69 14.00 5.43 17.06
C ALA A 69 12.89 4.41 17.28
N ARG A 70 11.65 4.87 17.49
CA ARG A 70 10.49 3.97 17.76
C ARG A 70 10.19 3.05 16.58
N GLY A 71 10.46 3.51 15.38
CA GLY A 71 10.30 2.77 14.15
C GLY A 71 10.48 3.67 12.94
N PHE A 72 10.31 3.11 11.75
CA PHE A 72 10.44 3.87 10.51
C PHE A 72 9.71 3.20 9.35
N ASN A 73 9.33 4.01 8.36
CA ASN A 73 8.86 3.51 7.07
C ASN A 73 9.99 3.42 6.06
N LEU A 74 9.79 2.57 5.08
CA LEU A 74 10.63 2.45 3.88
C LEU A 74 9.79 2.77 2.63
N THR A 75 10.38 3.52 1.70
CA THR A 75 9.86 3.63 0.33
C THR A 75 10.91 3.12 -0.66
N MET A 76 10.68 3.30 -1.96
CA MET A 76 11.66 2.87 -2.97
C MET A 76 13.00 3.60 -2.79
N PRO A 77 14.12 2.91 -3.06
CA PRO A 77 14.26 1.51 -3.47
C PRO A 77 14.31 0.49 -2.32
N ASP A 78 14.34 0.91 -1.08
CA ASP A 78 14.85 0.26 0.12
C ASP A 78 14.03 -0.93 0.66
N LYS A 79 12.75 -1.05 0.26
CA LYS A 79 11.80 -2.02 0.85
C LYS A 79 12.27 -3.48 0.80
N ASN A 80 12.97 -3.89 -0.26
CA ASN A 80 13.41 -5.27 -0.42
C ASN A 80 14.67 -5.56 0.40
N LEU A 81 15.64 -4.64 0.41
CA LEU A 81 16.87 -4.80 1.18
C LEU A 81 16.57 -4.86 2.68
N MET A 82 15.58 -4.10 3.15
CA MET A 82 15.18 -4.08 4.56
C MET A 82 14.79 -5.44 5.12
N VAL A 83 14.32 -6.36 4.28
CA VAL A 83 13.99 -7.74 4.70
C VAL A 83 15.16 -8.42 5.39
N SER A 84 16.37 -8.25 4.87
CA SER A 84 17.60 -8.84 5.44
C SER A 84 18.15 -8.10 6.66
N LEU A 85 17.65 -6.89 6.93
CA LEU A 85 18.09 -6.05 8.05
C LEU A 85 17.15 -6.12 9.26
N CYS A 86 16.00 -6.81 9.12
CA CYS A 86 15.08 -7.06 10.22
C CYS A 86 15.48 -8.30 11.02
N ASP A 87 15.27 -8.26 12.34
CA ASP A 87 15.44 -9.41 13.23
C ASP A 87 14.25 -10.39 13.11
N GLU A 88 13.06 -9.87 12.76
CA GLU A 88 11.84 -10.66 12.52
C GLU A 88 10.96 -10.02 11.44
N LEU A 89 10.15 -10.83 10.78
CA LEU A 89 9.21 -10.38 9.75
C LEU A 89 7.80 -10.88 10.06
N SER A 90 6.82 -10.01 9.86
CA SER A 90 5.42 -10.43 9.79
C SER A 90 5.21 -11.43 8.64
N THR A 91 4.18 -12.26 8.75
CA THR A 91 3.84 -13.24 7.69
C THR A 91 3.70 -12.57 6.32
N ALA A 92 2.97 -11.45 6.25
CA ALA A 92 2.81 -10.70 5.01
C ALA A 92 4.16 -10.19 4.47
N ALA A 93 4.98 -9.53 5.29
CA ALA A 93 6.27 -9.00 4.85
C ALA A 93 7.22 -10.10 4.34
N ARG A 94 7.22 -11.27 4.97
CA ARG A 94 8.02 -12.43 4.57
C ARG A 94 7.60 -12.95 3.20
N ILE A 95 6.30 -13.14 2.97
CA ILE A 95 5.77 -13.66 1.70
C ILE A 95 5.93 -12.62 0.58
N ILE A 96 5.64 -11.35 0.86
CA ILE A 96 5.85 -10.24 -0.08
C ILE A 96 7.34 -10.08 -0.40
N GLY A 97 8.25 -10.40 0.51
CA GLY A 97 9.69 -10.15 0.38
C GLY A 97 10.02 -8.65 0.32
N ALA A 98 9.25 -7.83 1.03
CA ALA A 98 9.45 -6.38 1.14
C ALA A 98 8.86 -5.86 2.45
N VAL A 99 9.58 -4.93 3.09
CA VAL A 99 9.20 -4.23 4.32
C VAL A 99 8.98 -2.76 4.01
N ASN A 100 7.83 -2.21 4.36
CA ASN A 100 7.57 -0.77 4.28
C ASN A 100 7.45 -0.11 5.66
N THR A 101 7.38 -0.90 6.74
CA THR A 101 7.20 -0.42 8.11
C THR A 101 8.02 -1.28 9.06
N VAL A 102 8.82 -0.64 9.90
CA VAL A 102 9.62 -1.29 10.93
C VAL A 102 9.22 -0.77 12.29
N VAL A 103 9.04 -1.68 13.24
CA VAL A 103 8.89 -1.37 14.67
C VAL A 103 10.20 -1.73 15.36
N ASN A 104 10.72 -0.82 16.19
CA ASN A 104 11.87 -1.09 17.04
C ASN A 104 11.37 -1.45 18.45
N GLU A 105 11.49 -2.72 18.78
CA GLU A 105 11.15 -3.28 20.08
C GLU A 105 12.43 -3.44 20.92
N ASP A 106 12.84 -2.35 21.57
CA ASP A 106 14.04 -2.31 22.42
C ASP A 106 15.31 -2.85 21.73
N GLY A 107 15.50 -2.46 20.47
CA GLY A 107 16.63 -2.86 19.64
C GLY A 107 16.40 -4.10 18.79
N ARG A 108 15.24 -4.76 18.88
CA ARG A 108 14.78 -5.81 17.96
C ARG A 108 13.93 -5.16 16.86
N LEU A 109 14.33 -5.31 15.62
CA LEU A 109 13.63 -4.72 14.47
C LEU A 109 12.64 -5.72 13.89
N VAL A 110 11.35 -5.41 14.00
CA VAL A 110 10.26 -6.22 13.43
C VAL A 110 9.74 -5.55 12.17
N GLY A 111 9.88 -6.25 11.03
CA GLY A 111 9.50 -5.75 9.71
C GLY A 111 8.07 -6.15 9.32
N HIS A 112 7.31 -5.17 8.86
CA HIS A 112 5.94 -5.32 8.39
C HIS A 112 5.79 -4.79 6.96
N ASN A 113 4.72 -5.22 6.29
CA ASN A 113 4.25 -4.58 5.07
C ASN A 113 2.79 -4.17 5.25
N THR A 114 2.55 -2.88 5.29
CA THR A 114 1.23 -2.30 5.53
C THR A 114 0.52 -1.87 4.23
N ASP A 115 1.16 -2.00 3.06
CA ASP A 115 0.58 -1.58 1.78
C ASP A 115 -0.71 -2.35 1.46
N GLY A 116 -0.68 -3.68 1.63
CA GLY A 116 -1.85 -4.53 1.37
C GLY A 116 -2.99 -4.27 2.36
N ILE A 117 -2.68 -4.10 3.65
CA ILE A 117 -3.66 -3.72 4.68
C ILE A 117 -4.31 -2.38 4.31
N GLY A 118 -3.49 -1.40 3.88
CA GLY A 118 -3.96 -0.10 3.42
C GLY A 118 -4.94 -0.20 2.26
N TYR A 119 -4.66 -1.08 1.29
CA TYR A 119 -5.56 -1.33 0.18
C TYR A 119 -6.89 -1.96 0.65
N MET A 120 -6.86 -3.05 1.40
CA MET A 120 -8.08 -3.72 1.88
C MET A 120 -8.95 -2.78 2.72
N GLN A 121 -8.34 -1.95 3.56
CA GLN A 121 -9.06 -0.93 4.32
C GLN A 121 -9.64 0.17 3.42
N SER A 122 -8.95 0.55 2.34
CA SER A 122 -9.48 1.52 1.37
C SER A 122 -10.71 1.01 0.62
N VAL A 123 -10.76 -0.29 0.30
CA VAL A 123 -11.95 -0.96 -0.29
C VAL A 123 -13.13 -0.87 0.68
N LYS A 124 -12.88 -1.19 1.96
CA LYS A 124 -13.92 -1.12 3.00
C LYS A 124 -14.40 0.32 3.23
N ASP A 125 -13.51 1.28 3.24
CA ASP A 125 -13.83 2.71 3.38
C ASP A 125 -14.65 3.25 2.20
N ALA A 126 -14.43 2.71 1.00
CA ALA A 126 -15.25 3.00 -0.18
C ALA A 126 -16.66 2.38 -0.11
N GLY A 127 -16.98 1.64 0.95
CA GLY A 127 -18.29 1.03 1.19
C GLY A 127 -18.43 -0.38 0.63
N TYR A 128 -17.33 -1.05 0.28
CA TYR A 128 -17.40 -2.38 -0.34
C TYR A 128 -16.83 -3.46 0.60
N ASP A 129 -17.50 -4.62 0.58
CA ASP A 129 -17.00 -5.84 1.19
C ASP A 129 -16.69 -6.86 0.08
N ILE A 130 -15.44 -7.27 -0.01
CA ILE A 130 -14.96 -8.24 -1.01
C ILE A 130 -14.49 -9.56 -0.39
N ILE A 131 -14.62 -9.73 0.93
CA ILE A 131 -14.24 -10.97 1.61
C ILE A 131 -15.12 -12.11 1.09
N GLY A 132 -14.51 -13.26 0.83
CA GLY A 132 -15.17 -14.42 0.23
C GLY A 132 -15.54 -14.28 -1.25
N LYS A 133 -15.20 -13.16 -1.89
CA LYS A 133 -15.47 -12.90 -3.32
C LYS A 133 -14.21 -13.09 -4.17
N LYS A 134 -14.35 -12.88 -5.48
CA LYS A 134 -13.28 -12.95 -6.46
C LYS A 134 -12.76 -11.55 -6.80
N MET A 135 -11.44 -11.44 -6.97
CA MET A 135 -10.74 -10.26 -7.46
C MET A 135 -10.01 -10.59 -8.77
N THR A 136 -10.05 -9.67 -9.73
CA THR A 136 -9.11 -9.63 -10.85
C THR A 136 -8.08 -8.55 -10.56
N LEU A 137 -6.80 -8.94 -10.48
CA LEU A 137 -5.67 -8.05 -10.16
C LEU A 137 -4.73 -7.92 -11.36
N LEU A 138 -4.48 -6.69 -11.80
CA LEU A 138 -3.55 -6.41 -12.88
C LEU A 138 -2.17 -6.07 -12.32
N GLY A 139 -1.16 -6.84 -12.72
CA GLY A 139 0.24 -6.63 -12.35
C GLY A 139 0.75 -7.51 -11.21
N ALA A 140 2.09 -7.55 -11.07
CA ALA A 140 2.82 -8.30 -10.05
C ALA A 140 4.00 -7.50 -9.47
N GLY A 141 3.95 -6.17 -9.55
CA GLY A 141 4.91 -5.27 -8.90
C GLY A 141 4.74 -5.24 -7.38
N GLY A 142 5.54 -4.47 -6.67
CA GLY A 142 5.54 -4.44 -5.21
C GLY A 142 4.17 -4.21 -4.57
N ALA A 143 3.43 -3.20 -5.06
CA ALA A 143 2.09 -2.91 -4.54
C ALA A 143 1.07 -4.00 -4.91
N ALA A 144 1.07 -4.49 -6.16
CA ALA A 144 0.20 -5.59 -6.57
C ALA A 144 0.47 -6.86 -5.74
N THR A 145 1.74 -7.19 -5.48
CA THR A 145 2.10 -8.33 -4.62
C THR A 145 1.61 -8.14 -3.18
N ALA A 146 1.71 -6.92 -2.64
CA ALA A 146 1.19 -6.62 -1.31
C ALA A 146 -0.33 -6.79 -1.22
N ILE A 147 -1.06 -6.33 -2.25
CA ILE A 147 -2.51 -6.51 -2.38
C ILE A 147 -2.86 -7.99 -2.49
N LEU A 148 -2.21 -8.73 -3.39
CA LEU A 148 -2.43 -10.17 -3.56
C LEU A 148 -2.30 -10.92 -2.22
N VAL A 149 -1.18 -10.69 -1.53
CA VAL A 149 -0.88 -11.38 -0.27
C VAL A 149 -1.91 -11.03 0.80
N GLN A 150 -2.21 -9.75 1.00
CA GLN A 150 -3.15 -9.36 2.03
C GLN A 150 -4.58 -9.80 1.71
N ALA A 151 -5.03 -9.66 0.47
CA ALA A 151 -6.35 -10.09 0.05
C ALA A 151 -6.55 -11.61 0.25
N ALA A 152 -5.53 -12.42 -0.04
CA ALA A 152 -5.59 -13.87 0.23
C ALA A 152 -5.61 -14.17 1.73
N LEU A 153 -4.80 -13.47 2.54
CA LEU A 153 -4.77 -13.63 4.00
C LEU A 153 -6.09 -13.19 4.66
N ASP A 154 -6.74 -12.15 4.14
CA ASP A 154 -8.03 -11.64 4.63
C ASP A 154 -9.22 -12.52 4.22
N GLY A 155 -9.01 -13.51 3.35
CA GLY A 155 -10.02 -14.51 3.01
C GLY A 155 -10.80 -14.24 1.72
N LEU A 156 -10.20 -13.62 0.71
CA LEU A 156 -10.78 -13.65 -0.63
C LEU A 156 -10.88 -15.11 -1.12
N LYS A 157 -11.97 -15.40 -1.83
CA LYS A 157 -12.21 -16.75 -2.35
C LYS A 157 -11.30 -17.10 -3.52
N GLU A 158 -11.08 -16.13 -4.43
CA GLU A 158 -10.32 -16.33 -5.66
C GLU A 158 -9.66 -15.03 -6.10
N ILE A 159 -8.44 -15.12 -6.64
CA ILE A 159 -7.74 -13.99 -7.22
C ILE A 159 -7.14 -14.42 -8.57
N SER A 160 -7.52 -13.73 -9.66
CA SER A 160 -6.93 -13.90 -10.99
C SER A 160 -5.92 -12.77 -11.22
N VAL A 161 -4.62 -13.12 -11.24
CA VAL A 161 -3.51 -12.17 -11.38
C VAL A 161 -3.06 -12.12 -12.83
N PHE A 162 -3.25 -10.98 -13.49
CA PHE A 162 -2.81 -10.77 -14.86
C PHE A 162 -1.40 -10.18 -14.89
N VAL A 163 -0.46 -10.91 -15.47
CA VAL A 163 0.95 -10.55 -15.56
C VAL A 163 1.53 -11.01 -16.88
N ARG A 164 2.43 -10.23 -17.48
CA ARG A 164 3.15 -10.67 -18.70
C ARG A 164 4.14 -11.78 -18.33
N PRO A 165 4.18 -12.90 -19.08
CA PRO A 165 5.15 -13.99 -18.84
C PRO A 165 6.62 -13.52 -18.86
N THR A 166 6.90 -12.44 -19.60
CA THR A 166 8.24 -11.81 -19.68
C THR A 166 8.52 -10.81 -18.56
N SER A 167 7.61 -10.66 -17.60
CA SER A 167 7.81 -9.73 -16.49
C SER A 167 8.93 -10.22 -15.59
N ARG A 168 9.82 -9.29 -15.17
CA ARG A 168 10.85 -9.56 -14.15
C ARG A 168 10.27 -10.01 -12.79
N PHE A 169 8.97 -9.85 -12.59
CA PHE A 169 8.28 -10.24 -11.36
C PHE A 169 7.61 -11.61 -11.46
N TYR A 170 7.66 -12.28 -12.64
CA TYR A 170 6.89 -13.49 -12.89
C TYR A 170 7.29 -14.65 -11.97
N ASP A 171 8.58 -14.94 -11.87
CA ASP A 171 9.09 -16.03 -11.03
C ASP A 171 8.80 -15.79 -9.52
N ARG A 172 8.92 -14.53 -9.10
CA ARG A 172 8.56 -14.14 -7.74
C ARG A 172 7.07 -14.31 -7.47
N LEU A 173 6.22 -13.99 -8.45
CA LEU A 173 4.77 -14.20 -8.33
C LEU A 173 4.45 -15.69 -8.15
N ILE A 174 5.06 -16.59 -8.94
CA ILE A 174 4.90 -18.03 -8.79
C ILE A 174 5.24 -18.46 -7.35
N HIS A 175 6.38 -18.03 -6.83
CA HIS A 175 6.79 -18.34 -5.47
C HIS A 175 5.81 -17.79 -4.42
N THR A 176 5.34 -16.54 -4.60
CA THR A 176 4.33 -15.92 -3.71
C THR A 176 3.03 -16.73 -3.68
N VAL A 177 2.55 -17.16 -4.85
CA VAL A 177 1.34 -17.98 -4.97
C VAL A 177 1.53 -19.34 -4.27
N ASP A 178 2.70 -19.96 -4.44
CA ASP A 178 3.04 -21.23 -3.81
C ASP A 178 3.06 -21.14 -2.28
N GLU A 179 3.58 -20.05 -1.73
CA GLU A 179 3.54 -19.79 -0.28
C GLU A 179 2.11 -19.53 0.23
N LEU A 180 1.32 -18.76 -0.50
CA LEU A 180 -0.06 -18.45 -0.12
C LEU A 180 -0.96 -19.69 -0.13
N THR A 181 -0.83 -20.58 -1.11
CA THR A 181 -1.62 -21.81 -1.21
C THR A 181 -1.37 -22.80 -0.06
N LYS A 182 -0.24 -22.67 0.65
CA LYS A 182 0.06 -23.49 1.83
C LYS A 182 -0.64 -23.02 3.10
N ILE A 183 -1.08 -21.76 3.16
CA ILE A 183 -1.58 -21.12 4.39
C ILE A 183 -2.95 -20.47 4.24
N THR A 184 -3.51 -20.42 3.03
CA THR A 184 -4.84 -19.86 2.75
C THR A 184 -5.64 -20.81 1.85
N ASP A 185 -6.98 -20.69 1.91
CA ASP A 185 -7.88 -21.38 1.00
C ASP A 185 -8.18 -20.59 -0.29
N CYS A 186 -7.52 -19.44 -0.48
CA CYS A 186 -7.72 -18.59 -1.64
C CYS A 186 -7.21 -19.27 -2.92
N LYS A 187 -8.07 -19.38 -3.92
CA LYS A 187 -7.68 -19.88 -5.24
C LYS A 187 -7.00 -18.78 -6.04
N ILE A 188 -5.73 -18.97 -6.39
CA ILE A 188 -4.96 -17.97 -7.12
C ILE A 188 -4.63 -18.52 -8.50
N LYS A 189 -4.99 -17.76 -9.56
CA LYS A 189 -4.67 -18.06 -10.95
C LYS A 189 -3.69 -17.02 -11.47
N ILE A 190 -2.66 -17.46 -12.17
CA ILE A 190 -1.75 -16.57 -12.92
C ILE A 190 -2.20 -16.60 -14.38
N CYS A 191 -2.57 -15.44 -14.91
CA CYS A 191 -3.11 -15.25 -16.25
C CYS A 191 -2.16 -14.40 -17.09
N ASP A 192 -2.10 -14.67 -18.39
CA ASP A 192 -1.33 -13.84 -19.31
C ASP A 192 -2.04 -12.51 -19.55
N PHE A 193 -1.32 -11.42 -19.30
CA PHE A 193 -1.83 -10.06 -19.49
C PHE A 193 -2.20 -9.73 -20.95
N SER A 194 -1.69 -10.47 -21.93
CA SER A 194 -2.00 -10.29 -23.33
C SER A 194 -3.30 -10.98 -23.79
N ASP A 195 -3.88 -11.85 -22.95
CA ASP A 195 -5.11 -12.59 -23.25
C ASP A 195 -6.35 -11.77 -22.86
N ALA A 196 -6.83 -10.95 -23.79
CA ALA A 196 -8.00 -10.11 -23.58
C ALA A 196 -9.31 -10.90 -23.41
N GLU A 197 -9.43 -12.07 -24.05
CA GLU A 197 -10.62 -12.91 -23.91
C GLU A 197 -10.66 -13.58 -22.53
N LEU A 198 -9.51 -14.05 -22.04
CA LEU A 198 -9.40 -14.56 -20.67
C LEU A 198 -9.71 -13.45 -19.66
N LEU A 199 -9.24 -12.21 -19.90
CA LEU A 199 -9.57 -11.08 -19.03
C LEU A 199 -11.09 -10.85 -18.93
N LYS A 200 -11.81 -10.86 -20.05
CA LYS A 200 -13.27 -10.75 -20.07
C LYS A 200 -13.96 -11.88 -19.27
N GLN A 201 -13.46 -13.12 -19.44
CA GLN A 201 -13.99 -14.29 -18.72
C GLN A 201 -13.77 -14.14 -17.19
N GLU A 202 -12.57 -13.76 -16.75
CA GLU A 202 -12.25 -13.62 -15.34
C GLU A 202 -12.98 -12.43 -14.68
N LEU A 203 -13.29 -11.37 -15.45
CA LEU A 203 -14.08 -10.25 -14.97
C LEU A 203 -15.56 -10.58 -14.77
N ALA A 204 -16.11 -11.54 -15.53
CA ALA A 204 -17.55 -11.84 -15.54
C ALA A 204 -18.10 -12.25 -14.16
N ASP A 205 -17.27 -12.84 -13.30
CA ASP A 205 -17.62 -13.25 -11.93
C ASP A 205 -16.79 -12.57 -10.84
N SER A 206 -15.96 -11.58 -11.21
CA SER A 206 -15.19 -10.78 -10.26
C SER A 206 -16.05 -9.72 -9.57
N ALA A 207 -15.87 -9.57 -8.26
CA ALA A 207 -16.46 -8.46 -7.52
C ALA A 207 -15.69 -7.16 -7.73
N ILE A 208 -14.38 -7.25 -7.96
CA ILE A 208 -13.50 -6.09 -8.12
C ILE A 208 -12.39 -6.36 -9.16
N LEU A 209 -12.15 -5.37 -10.00
CA LEU A 209 -10.96 -5.23 -10.83
C LEU A 209 -10.02 -4.21 -10.18
N THR A 210 -8.76 -4.59 -9.99
CA THR A 210 -7.74 -3.72 -9.37
C THR A 210 -6.56 -3.53 -10.31
N ASN A 211 -6.28 -2.30 -10.70
CA ASN A 211 -5.01 -1.97 -11.36
C ASN A 211 -3.91 -1.81 -10.30
N GLY A 212 -3.00 -2.79 -10.22
CA GLY A 212 -1.80 -2.77 -9.39
C GLY A 212 -0.52 -2.45 -10.18
N THR A 213 -0.66 -1.94 -11.41
CA THR A 213 0.45 -1.51 -12.28
C THR A 213 0.69 -0.01 -12.20
N SER A 214 1.74 0.47 -12.86
CA SER A 214 1.98 1.91 -13.10
C SER A 214 1.37 2.43 -14.41
N VAL A 215 0.60 1.62 -15.13
CA VAL A 215 -0.02 2.03 -16.40
C VAL A 215 -1.15 3.02 -16.11
N GLY A 216 -1.06 4.21 -16.70
CA GLY A 216 -1.97 5.34 -16.43
C GLY A 216 -1.43 6.35 -15.41
N MET A 217 -0.24 6.13 -14.85
CA MET A 217 0.43 7.07 -13.95
C MET A 217 1.27 8.09 -14.76
N ALA A 218 1.40 9.30 -14.24
CA ALA A 218 2.30 10.31 -14.81
C ALA A 218 3.72 9.76 -15.04
N PRO A 219 4.40 10.07 -16.14
CA PRO A 219 4.00 10.98 -17.23
C PRO A 219 3.19 10.31 -18.36
N HIS A 220 2.74 9.06 -18.23
CA HIS A 220 2.02 8.28 -19.25
C HIS A 220 0.53 8.15 -18.90
N GLU A 221 -0.12 9.25 -18.58
CA GLU A 221 -1.52 9.31 -18.11
C GLU A 221 -2.53 8.93 -19.21
N ASP A 222 -2.10 8.97 -20.47
CA ASP A 222 -2.87 8.59 -21.64
C ASP A 222 -2.97 7.08 -21.88
N THR A 223 -2.30 6.26 -21.06
CA THR A 223 -2.32 4.81 -21.17
C THR A 223 -3.38 4.16 -20.29
N CYS A 224 -3.90 3.01 -20.73
CA CYS A 224 -4.86 2.20 -20.01
C CYS A 224 -4.36 0.75 -19.88
N PRO A 225 -4.50 0.10 -18.71
CA PRO A 225 -4.05 -1.29 -18.53
C PRO A 225 -4.98 -2.33 -19.15
N VAL A 226 -6.15 -1.93 -19.66
CA VAL A 226 -7.11 -2.80 -20.33
C VAL A 226 -7.48 -2.26 -21.71
N PRO A 227 -8.01 -3.10 -22.64
CA PRO A 227 -8.52 -2.61 -23.92
C PRO A 227 -9.56 -1.51 -23.77
N GLU A 228 -9.53 -0.49 -24.63
CA GLU A 228 -10.44 0.66 -24.55
C GLU A 228 -11.90 0.31 -24.88
N ASP A 229 -12.11 -0.77 -25.59
CA ASP A 229 -13.43 -1.31 -25.96
C ASP A 229 -13.95 -2.35 -24.97
N LEU A 230 -13.23 -2.58 -23.87
CA LEU A 230 -13.65 -3.53 -22.84
C LEU A 230 -14.92 -3.02 -22.14
N VAL A 231 -15.95 -3.85 -22.17
CA VAL A 231 -17.20 -3.60 -21.41
C VAL A 231 -17.09 -4.29 -20.07
N PHE A 232 -17.22 -3.51 -19.00
CA PHE A 232 -17.23 -4.04 -17.64
C PHE A 232 -18.57 -4.68 -17.30
N PRO A 233 -18.58 -5.83 -16.58
CA PRO A 233 -19.82 -6.39 -16.04
C PRO A 233 -20.55 -5.39 -15.12
N ASP A 234 -21.87 -5.47 -15.10
CA ASP A 234 -22.70 -4.66 -14.20
C ASP A 234 -22.31 -4.90 -12.74
N GLY A 235 -22.10 -3.82 -11.99
CA GLY A 235 -21.77 -3.87 -10.57
C GLY A 235 -20.30 -4.23 -10.27
N LEU A 236 -19.46 -4.49 -11.27
CA LEU A 236 -18.02 -4.65 -11.06
C LEU A 236 -17.44 -3.37 -10.45
N ILE A 237 -16.75 -3.50 -9.32
CA ILE A 237 -16.01 -2.40 -8.73
C ILE A 237 -14.68 -2.26 -9.48
N VAL A 238 -14.31 -1.05 -9.90
CA VAL A 238 -13.04 -0.78 -10.57
C VAL A 238 -12.16 0.07 -9.66
N SER A 239 -11.01 -0.44 -9.28
CA SER A 239 -10.06 0.27 -8.44
C SER A 239 -8.71 0.44 -9.13
N ASP A 240 -8.05 1.55 -8.81
CA ASP A 240 -6.71 1.85 -9.28
C ASP A 240 -5.85 2.29 -8.09
N ILE A 241 -4.64 1.72 -7.94
CA ILE A 241 -3.73 2.16 -6.88
C ILE A 241 -3.05 3.49 -7.18
N ILE A 242 -3.20 3.98 -8.40
CA ILE A 242 -2.72 5.30 -8.82
C ILE A 242 -3.59 6.37 -8.16
N TYR A 243 -2.95 7.40 -7.60
CA TYR A 243 -3.61 8.57 -7.01
C TYR A 243 -3.23 9.88 -7.71
N ASN A 244 -2.25 9.82 -8.62
CA ASN A 244 -1.87 10.92 -9.48
C ASN A 244 -1.62 10.42 -10.92
N PRO A 245 -2.52 10.72 -11.88
CA PRO A 245 -3.72 11.56 -11.76
C PRO A 245 -4.79 10.94 -10.85
N ARG A 246 -5.74 11.77 -10.36
CA ARG A 246 -6.84 11.29 -9.51
C ARG A 246 -7.84 10.41 -10.25
N GLU A 247 -8.06 10.66 -11.52
CA GLU A 247 -8.89 9.86 -12.42
C GLU A 247 -8.02 9.39 -13.59
N THR A 248 -7.64 8.12 -13.57
CA THR A 248 -6.92 7.46 -14.67
C THR A 248 -7.88 7.13 -15.80
N ARG A 249 -7.35 6.76 -16.99
CA ARG A 249 -8.21 6.29 -18.08
C ARG A 249 -9.07 5.09 -17.68
N LEU A 250 -8.54 4.17 -16.91
CA LEU A 250 -9.28 3.02 -16.37
C LEU A 250 -10.49 3.48 -15.54
N LEU A 251 -10.29 4.41 -14.61
CA LEU A 251 -11.37 4.92 -13.76
C LEU A 251 -12.38 5.76 -14.56
N SER A 252 -11.90 6.52 -15.55
CA SER A 252 -12.78 7.24 -16.49
C SER A 252 -13.66 6.28 -17.30
N MET A 253 -13.12 5.14 -17.77
CA MET A 253 -13.91 4.10 -18.44
C MET A 253 -14.99 3.54 -17.51
N ALA A 254 -14.64 3.20 -16.26
CA ALA A 254 -15.61 2.72 -15.28
C ALA A 254 -16.74 3.73 -15.04
N LYS A 255 -16.39 5.00 -14.86
CA LYS A 255 -17.33 6.10 -14.69
C LYS A 255 -18.31 6.23 -15.86
N HIS A 256 -17.81 6.17 -17.11
CA HIS A 256 -18.65 6.25 -18.31
C HIS A 256 -19.59 5.05 -18.47
N GLN A 257 -19.17 3.88 -17.98
CA GLN A 257 -19.98 2.67 -18.03
C GLN A 257 -20.93 2.52 -16.82
N GLY A 258 -20.88 3.46 -15.84
CA GLY A 258 -21.72 3.42 -14.65
C GLY A 258 -21.25 2.45 -13.56
N ASN A 259 -20.03 1.94 -13.65
CA ASN A 259 -19.45 1.07 -12.64
C ASN A 259 -18.94 1.88 -11.43
N PRO A 260 -19.06 1.35 -10.21
CA PRO A 260 -18.46 1.94 -9.04
C PRO A 260 -16.93 1.93 -9.14
N PHE A 261 -16.27 3.02 -8.72
CA PHE A 261 -14.82 3.12 -8.81
C PHE A 261 -14.20 3.95 -7.69
N PHE A 262 -12.91 3.72 -7.42
CA PHE A 262 -12.09 4.54 -6.52
C PHE A 262 -10.60 4.47 -6.88
N ASN A 263 -9.83 5.48 -6.45
CA ASN A 263 -8.39 5.58 -6.71
C ASN A 263 -7.53 5.20 -5.48
N GLY A 264 -6.19 5.24 -5.63
CA GLY A 264 -5.22 4.81 -4.63
C GLY A 264 -4.99 5.76 -3.45
N SER A 265 -5.66 6.92 -3.39
CA SER A 265 -5.40 7.91 -2.34
C SER A 265 -5.56 7.36 -0.93
N TYR A 266 -6.60 6.57 -0.70
CA TYR A 266 -6.87 6.01 0.62
C TYR A 266 -6.04 4.78 0.95
N MET A 267 -5.51 4.06 -0.06
CA MET A 267 -4.48 3.05 0.20
C MET A 267 -3.25 3.70 0.86
N LEU A 268 -2.82 4.88 0.35
CA LEU A 268 -1.71 5.64 0.93
C LEU A 268 -2.02 6.09 2.37
N LEU A 269 -3.23 6.54 2.65
CA LEU A 269 -3.66 6.92 4.00
C LEU A 269 -3.64 5.72 4.96
N TYR A 270 -4.31 4.64 4.58
CA TYR A 270 -4.52 3.51 5.49
C TYR A 270 -3.27 2.67 5.72
N GLN A 271 -2.30 2.59 4.77
CA GLN A 271 -1.01 2.00 5.05
C GLN A 271 -0.25 2.77 6.15
N GLY A 272 -0.37 4.12 6.13
CA GLY A 272 0.19 4.95 7.18
C GLY A 272 -0.56 4.84 8.51
N ALA A 273 -1.88 4.70 8.48
CA ALA A 273 -2.69 4.50 9.68
C ALA A 273 -2.32 3.18 10.39
N GLU A 274 -2.10 2.10 9.64
CA GLU A 274 -1.63 0.84 10.21
C GLU A 274 -0.20 0.96 10.77
N ALA A 275 0.71 1.62 10.06
CA ALA A 275 2.05 1.90 10.58
C ALA A 275 2.00 2.70 11.88
N PHE A 276 1.13 3.72 11.95
CA PHE A 276 0.89 4.51 13.15
C PHE A 276 0.42 3.66 14.33
N ARG A 277 -0.53 2.75 14.08
CA ARG A 277 -1.05 1.82 15.09
C ARG A 277 0.05 0.89 15.61
N LEU A 278 0.89 0.35 14.72
CA LEU A 278 2.02 -0.51 15.09
C LEU A 278 3.03 0.20 16.01
N TRP A 279 3.33 1.48 15.76
CA TRP A 279 4.29 2.23 16.59
C TRP A 279 3.72 2.71 17.92
N THR A 280 2.45 3.12 17.93
CA THR A 280 1.86 3.84 19.06
C THR A 280 0.86 3.03 19.87
N GLY A 281 0.34 1.93 19.31
CA GLY A 281 -0.79 1.19 19.86
C GLY A 281 -2.12 1.95 19.82
N LYS A 282 -2.19 3.09 19.10
CA LYS A 282 -3.39 3.93 18.98
C LYS A 282 -3.84 4.02 17.53
N GLU A 283 -5.15 4.19 17.33
CA GLU A 283 -5.73 4.46 16.02
C GLU A 283 -5.39 5.89 15.56
N MET A 284 -5.01 6.04 14.30
CA MET A 284 -4.84 7.35 13.67
C MET A 284 -6.19 8.06 13.57
N PRO A 285 -6.28 9.40 13.77
CA PRO A 285 -7.53 10.15 13.58
C PRO A 285 -7.86 10.34 12.10
N VAL A 286 -8.16 9.22 11.42
CA VAL A 286 -8.28 9.10 9.96
C VAL A 286 -9.22 10.14 9.34
N GLU A 287 -10.38 10.40 9.95
CA GLU A 287 -11.35 11.35 9.42
C GLU A 287 -10.84 12.80 9.43
N GLN A 288 -10.03 13.16 10.41
CA GLN A 288 -9.34 14.46 10.44
C GLN A 288 -8.30 14.51 9.32
N ILE A 289 -7.45 13.48 9.21
CA ILE A 289 -6.38 13.40 8.21
C ILE A 289 -6.95 13.41 6.78
N LYS A 290 -8.07 12.71 6.52
CA LYS A 290 -8.78 12.78 5.23
C LYS A 290 -9.13 14.20 4.86
N ARG A 291 -9.78 14.95 5.78
CA ARG A 291 -10.18 16.33 5.53
C ARG A 291 -8.99 17.25 5.26
N GLU A 292 -7.90 17.08 5.98
CA GLU A 292 -6.74 17.97 5.88
C GLU A 292 -5.88 17.72 4.65
N PHE A 293 -5.65 16.47 4.27
CA PHE A 293 -4.63 16.11 3.29
C PHE A 293 -5.14 15.36 2.05
N PHE A 294 -6.35 14.79 2.09
CA PHE A 294 -6.86 13.93 1.01
C PHE A 294 -8.14 14.44 0.34
N SER A 295 -8.75 15.52 0.85
CA SER A 295 -10.03 16.08 0.33
C SER A 295 -9.85 17.06 -0.86
N ARG A 296 -8.61 17.32 -1.33
CA ARG A 296 -8.34 18.29 -2.41
C ARG A 296 -8.20 17.63 -3.75
#